data_53b62558ef064cc5f0b1c44321a9b9eb
#
_entry.id   53b62558ef064cc5f0b1c44321a9b9eb
#
_cell.length_a   1.000
_cell.length_b   1.000
_cell.length_c   1.000
_cell.angle_alpha   90.00
_cell.angle_beta   90.00
_cell.angle_gamma   90.00
#
_symmetry.space_group_name_H-M   'P 1'
#
loop_
_entity.id
_entity.type
_entity.pdbx_description
1 polymer ?
#
loop_
_entity_poly.entity_id
_entity_poly.type
_entity_poly.pdbx_seq_one_letter_code
_entity_poly.pdbx_strand_id
1 'polypeptide(L)'
;DYSPDNSIWYTDGSFDSIWRFDTINEEYTPIQYPASEEGSLPQKLAISGSNIIVNDFTGHKITFFDLSQNTDEITYSSVVEPIPNSFTGDFAVDSENNLWYTNWVPELTGLLLKFNIEKYKQDSYLASTGMDISLENYFEVYDFPQDLNTANGLSIDENDNVWIVDTSSSFFFKFDPTDQEFTKFVTSTPQKSAYGNSTGIIKTPISRPYWTETDMNGNLIFNEQTSNQLAVFDIDNERLIEYMVPSKNPNWADCEDKSKSDCG
;
A
#
# COMPACT_ATOMS: atom_id res chain seq x y z
N ASP A 1 9.89 -7.69 -1.62
CA ASP A 1 10.38 -7.72 -0.24
C ASP A 1 11.53 -8.74 -0.12
N TYR A 2 12.38 -8.61 0.88
CA TYR A 2 13.53 -9.49 1.12
C TYR A 2 13.30 -10.38 2.33
N SER A 3 13.42 -11.68 2.13
CA SER A 3 13.24 -12.68 3.19
C SER A 3 14.57 -13.04 3.89
N PRO A 4 14.54 -13.42 5.19
CA PRO A 4 15.71 -13.91 5.91
C PRO A 4 16.40 -15.15 5.30
N ASP A 5 15.72 -15.87 4.41
CA ASP A 5 16.27 -17.03 3.67
C ASP A 5 17.08 -16.64 2.42
N ASN A 6 17.47 -15.37 2.26
CA ASN A 6 18.14 -14.80 1.10
C ASN A 6 17.30 -14.83 -0.20
N SER A 7 16.00 -14.77 -0.08
CA SER A 7 15.11 -14.68 -1.23
C SER A 7 14.54 -13.28 -1.40
N ILE A 8 14.36 -12.86 -2.65
CA ILE A 8 13.61 -11.67 -3.02
C ILE A 8 12.25 -12.10 -3.54
N TRP A 9 11.20 -11.52 -3.00
CA TRP A 9 9.83 -11.80 -3.39
C TRP A 9 9.21 -10.58 -4.07
N TYR A 10 8.47 -10.80 -5.14
CA TYR A 10 7.77 -9.74 -5.87
C TYR A 10 6.49 -10.26 -6.55
N THR A 11 5.58 -9.35 -6.85
CA THR A 11 4.32 -9.62 -7.55
C THR A 11 4.48 -9.40 -9.04
N ASP A 12 3.77 -10.19 -9.84
CA ASP A 12 3.62 -10.00 -11.28
C ASP A 12 2.13 -9.98 -11.63
N GLY A 13 1.56 -8.78 -11.71
CA GLY A 13 0.16 -8.59 -12.03
C GLY A 13 -0.23 -8.93 -13.48
N SER A 14 0.77 -9.09 -14.38
CA SER A 14 0.50 -9.47 -15.77
C SER A 14 0.26 -10.97 -15.95
N PHE A 15 0.75 -11.77 -15.00
CA PHE A 15 0.66 -13.23 -15.04
C PHE A 15 -0.03 -13.83 -13.80
N ASP A 16 -0.72 -13.01 -13.02
CA ASP A 16 -1.38 -13.46 -11.79
C ASP A 16 -0.48 -14.34 -10.94
N SER A 17 0.73 -13.88 -10.65
CA SER A 17 1.73 -14.67 -9.94
C SER A 17 2.52 -13.84 -8.95
N ILE A 18 3.06 -14.54 -7.96
CA ILE A 18 4.15 -14.05 -7.13
C ILE A 18 5.41 -14.86 -7.45
N TRP A 19 6.55 -14.22 -7.33
CA TRP A 19 7.83 -14.82 -7.69
C TRP A 19 8.77 -14.80 -6.50
N ARG A 20 9.50 -15.90 -6.36
CA ARG A 20 10.65 -16.02 -5.47
C ARG A 20 11.91 -16.04 -6.30
N PHE A 21 12.85 -15.16 -6.01
CA PHE A 21 14.21 -15.21 -6.54
C PHE A 21 15.17 -15.62 -5.41
N ASP A 22 15.79 -16.78 -5.54
CA ASP A 22 16.86 -17.26 -4.65
C ASP A 22 18.17 -16.56 -5.05
N THR A 23 18.68 -15.68 -4.16
CA THR A 23 19.89 -14.89 -4.45
C THR A 23 21.18 -15.68 -4.38
N ILE A 24 21.16 -16.89 -3.81
CA ILE A 24 22.32 -17.77 -3.70
C ILE A 24 22.48 -18.64 -4.95
N ASN A 25 21.38 -19.26 -5.39
CA ASN A 25 21.35 -20.16 -6.53
C ASN A 25 21.04 -19.45 -7.85
N GLU A 26 20.62 -18.18 -7.79
CA GLU A 26 20.17 -17.37 -8.93
C GLU A 26 18.98 -18.00 -9.68
N GLU A 27 18.08 -18.66 -8.94
CA GLU A 27 16.92 -19.37 -9.48
C GLU A 27 15.62 -18.62 -9.21
N TYR A 28 14.71 -18.63 -10.21
CA TYR A 28 13.36 -18.06 -10.12
C TYR A 28 12.33 -19.17 -9.96
N THR A 29 11.44 -18.99 -8.99
CA THR A 29 10.31 -19.90 -8.75
C THR A 29 8.99 -19.11 -8.82
N PRO A 30 8.14 -19.36 -9.82
CA PRO A 30 6.81 -18.77 -9.86
C PRO A 30 5.84 -19.52 -8.93
N ILE A 31 4.97 -18.77 -8.28
CA ILE A 31 3.85 -19.29 -7.51
C ILE A 31 2.59 -18.67 -8.07
N GLN A 32 1.66 -19.50 -8.53
CA GLN A 32 0.41 -19.04 -9.10
C GLN A 32 -0.42 -18.33 -8.03
N TYR A 33 -0.84 -17.11 -8.32
CA TYR A 33 -1.77 -16.36 -7.47
C TYR A 33 -3.20 -16.89 -7.71
N PRO A 34 -4.01 -17.07 -6.67
CA PRO A 34 -5.41 -17.54 -6.82
C PRO A 34 -6.28 -16.42 -7.39
N ALA A 35 -6.34 -16.32 -8.72
CA ALA A 35 -7.13 -15.34 -9.42
C ALA A 35 -8.64 -15.53 -9.14
N SER A 36 -9.37 -14.43 -9.09
CA SER A 36 -10.82 -14.42 -9.04
C SER A 36 -11.44 -14.46 -10.45
N GLU A 37 -12.73 -14.82 -10.57
CA GLU A 37 -13.45 -14.77 -11.87
C GLU A 37 -13.53 -13.32 -12.42
N GLU A 38 -13.44 -12.32 -11.56
CA GLU A 38 -13.47 -10.90 -11.92
C GLU A 38 -12.09 -10.35 -12.34
N GLY A 39 -11.08 -11.18 -12.30
CA GLY A 39 -9.67 -10.82 -12.51
C GLY A 39 -8.93 -10.62 -11.18
N SER A 40 -7.63 -10.52 -11.27
CA SER A 40 -6.75 -10.22 -10.13
C SER A 40 -5.62 -9.31 -10.56
N LEU A 41 -5.13 -8.49 -9.62
CA LEU A 41 -3.95 -7.66 -9.80
C LEU A 41 -3.17 -7.66 -8.48
N PRO A 42 -2.33 -8.70 -8.24
CA PRO A 42 -1.44 -8.71 -7.10
C PRO A 42 -0.46 -7.54 -7.23
N GLN A 43 -0.58 -6.55 -6.36
CA GLN A 43 0.11 -5.27 -6.51
C GLN A 43 1.28 -5.11 -5.55
N LYS A 44 1.06 -5.37 -4.27
CA LYS A 44 2.09 -5.30 -3.23
C LYS A 44 2.13 -6.59 -2.45
N LEU A 45 3.31 -6.96 -1.99
CA LEU A 45 3.49 -8.04 -1.02
C LEU A 45 4.36 -7.59 0.15
N ALA A 46 4.16 -8.23 1.30
CA ALA A 46 5.03 -8.13 2.47
C ALA A 46 5.27 -9.52 3.06
N ILE A 47 6.40 -9.67 3.74
CA ILE A 47 6.75 -10.89 4.46
C ILE A 47 6.55 -10.62 5.96
N SER A 48 5.75 -11.47 6.60
CA SER A 48 5.56 -11.45 8.04
C SER A 48 5.68 -12.87 8.61
N GLY A 49 6.77 -13.11 9.33
CA GLY A 49 7.11 -14.43 9.82
C GLY A 49 7.22 -15.46 8.70
N SER A 50 6.39 -16.50 8.73
CA SER A 50 6.30 -17.52 7.68
C SER A 50 5.25 -17.23 6.61
N ASN A 51 4.70 -16.02 6.56
CA ASN A 51 3.66 -15.69 5.59
C ASN A 51 4.13 -14.67 4.57
N ILE A 52 3.65 -14.82 3.34
CA ILE A 52 3.61 -13.75 2.37
C ILE A 52 2.18 -13.21 2.35
N ILE A 53 2.05 -11.91 2.52
CA ILE A 53 0.78 -11.18 2.47
C ILE A 53 0.77 -10.45 1.13
N VAL A 54 -0.31 -10.59 0.37
CA VAL A 54 -0.45 -9.96 -0.96
C VAL A 54 -1.79 -9.25 -1.03
N ASN A 55 -1.79 -7.97 -1.40
CA ASN A 55 -3.03 -7.30 -1.77
C ASN A 55 -3.39 -7.57 -3.23
N ASP A 56 -4.65 -7.83 -3.48
CA ASP A 56 -5.21 -7.96 -4.81
C ASP A 56 -6.10 -6.75 -5.11
N PHE A 57 -5.54 -5.78 -5.83
CA PHE A 57 -6.17 -4.49 -6.06
C PHE A 57 -7.52 -4.60 -6.80
N THR A 58 -7.64 -5.51 -7.76
CA THR A 58 -8.88 -5.72 -8.52
C THR A 58 -9.71 -6.90 -8.03
N GLY A 59 -9.10 -7.84 -7.34
CA GLY A 59 -9.77 -8.99 -6.74
C GLY A 59 -10.40 -8.69 -5.38
N HIS A 60 -10.24 -7.47 -4.86
CA HIS A 60 -10.83 -6.99 -3.60
C HIS A 60 -10.58 -7.91 -2.40
N LYS A 61 -9.35 -8.40 -2.27
CA LYS A 61 -8.96 -9.31 -1.19
C LYS A 61 -7.49 -9.15 -0.79
N ILE A 62 -7.21 -9.55 0.44
CA ILE A 62 -5.84 -9.78 0.95
C ILE A 62 -5.62 -11.29 1.01
N THR A 63 -4.53 -11.78 0.43
CA THR A 63 -4.19 -13.20 0.39
C THR A 63 -2.94 -13.47 1.22
N PHE A 64 -3.01 -14.50 2.06
CA PHE A 64 -1.94 -14.98 2.90
C PHE A 64 -1.43 -16.32 2.35
N PHE A 65 -0.15 -16.40 2.01
CA PHE A 65 0.52 -17.64 1.64
C PHE A 65 1.36 -18.12 2.81
N ASP A 66 1.20 -19.39 3.20
CA ASP A 66 1.98 -20.02 4.27
C ASP A 66 3.23 -20.71 3.71
N LEU A 67 4.39 -20.16 4.05
CA LEU A 67 5.70 -20.69 3.66
C LEU A 67 6.24 -21.75 4.64
N SER A 68 5.56 -22.03 5.74
CA SER A 68 6.00 -23.01 6.73
C SER A 68 5.92 -24.45 6.21
N GLN A 69 5.17 -24.65 5.13
CA GLN A 69 4.97 -25.94 4.48
C GLN A 69 5.94 -26.14 3.31
N ASN A 70 6.17 -27.39 2.93
CA ASN A 70 7.09 -27.72 1.85
C ASN A 70 6.66 -27.03 0.54
N THR A 71 7.60 -26.47 -0.21
CA THR A 71 7.37 -25.62 -1.39
C THR A 71 6.54 -26.26 -2.51
N ASP A 72 6.28 -27.54 -2.46
CA ASP A 72 5.49 -28.24 -3.47
C ASP A 72 3.97 -28.09 -3.27
N GLU A 73 3.51 -27.66 -2.08
CA GLU A 73 2.10 -27.40 -1.78
C GLU A 73 1.96 -26.14 -0.91
N ILE A 74 2.16 -24.96 -1.51
CA ILE A 74 1.93 -23.69 -0.79
C ILE A 74 0.42 -23.53 -0.58
N THR A 75 0.02 -23.51 0.69
CA THR A 75 -1.37 -23.23 1.05
C THR A 75 -1.61 -21.74 1.16
N TYR A 76 -2.81 -21.32 0.86
CA TYR A 76 -3.22 -19.92 0.99
C TYR A 76 -4.62 -19.80 1.58
N SER A 77 -4.89 -18.63 2.14
CA SER A 77 -6.22 -18.18 2.53
C SER A 77 -6.40 -16.72 2.14
N SER A 78 -7.64 -16.31 1.87
CA SER A 78 -7.94 -14.94 1.49
C SER A 78 -9.02 -14.33 2.36
N VAL A 79 -8.88 -13.03 2.63
CA VAL A 79 -9.86 -12.21 3.33
C VAL A 79 -10.41 -11.18 2.36
N VAL A 80 -11.72 -11.20 2.16
CA VAL A 80 -12.42 -10.24 1.29
C VAL A 80 -12.54 -8.91 2.00
N GLU A 81 -12.34 -7.81 1.28
CA GLU A 81 -12.46 -6.47 1.80
C GLU A 81 -13.89 -6.14 2.27
N PRO A 82 -14.05 -5.37 3.36
CA PRO A 82 -15.37 -5.10 3.94
C PRO A 82 -16.23 -4.16 3.10
N ILE A 83 -15.63 -3.28 2.28
CA ILE A 83 -16.38 -2.39 1.39
C ILE A 83 -16.49 -3.02 0.00
N PRO A 84 -17.69 -3.36 -0.48
CA PRO A 84 -17.86 -3.88 -1.85
C PRO A 84 -17.43 -2.86 -2.92
N ASN A 85 -16.75 -3.33 -3.96
CA ASN A 85 -16.26 -2.52 -5.09
C ASN A 85 -15.33 -1.37 -4.67
N SER A 86 -14.57 -1.56 -3.61
CA SER A 86 -13.53 -0.64 -3.14
C SER A 86 -12.17 -1.00 -3.70
N PHE A 87 -11.18 -0.16 -3.41
CA PHE A 87 -9.78 -0.41 -3.70
C PHE A 87 -8.99 -0.54 -2.41
N THR A 88 -8.01 -1.43 -2.38
CA THR A 88 -6.97 -1.44 -1.37
C THR A 88 -5.80 -0.62 -1.86
N GLY A 89 -5.49 0.48 -1.19
CA GLY A 89 -4.38 1.33 -1.58
C GLY A 89 -3.02 0.69 -1.26
N ASP A 90 -2.77 0.50 -0.01
CA ASP A 90 -1.52 -0.06 0.51
C ASP A 90 -1.74 -0.73 1.86
N PHE A 91 -0.75 -1.48 2.32
CA PHE A 91 -0.79 -2.15 3.61
C PHE A 91 0.61 -2.25 4.25
N ALA A 92 0.63 -2.39 5.57
CA ALA A 92 1.83 -2.70 6.35
C ALA A 92 1.47 -3.55 7.58
N VAL A 93 2.47 -4.15 8.22
CA VAL A 93 2.30 -4.99 9.42
C VAL A 93 2.95 -4.27 10.61
N ASP A 94 2.21 -4.15 11.72
CA ASP A 94 2.71 -3.52 12.94
C ASP A 94 3.59 -4.46 13.79
N SER A 95 4.15 -3.95 14.88
CA SER A 95 5.03 -4.71 15.78
C SER A 95 4.31 -5.87 16.50
N GLU A 96 2.99 -5.81 16.61
CA GLU A 96 2.14 -6.87 17.19
C GLU A 96 1.64 -7.88 16.14
N ASN A 97 2.13 -7.79 14.88
CA ASN A 97 1.71 -8.64 13.77
C ASN A 97 0.23 -8.44 13.35
N ASN A 98 -0.30 -7.22 13.49
CA ASN A 98 -1.57 -6.87 12.87
C ASN A 98 -1.32 -6.27 11.49
N LEU A 99 -2.21 -6.56 10.55
CA LEU A 99 -2.20 -5.96 9.22
C LEU A 99 -3.00 -4.66 9.24
N TRP A 100 -2.37 -3.56 8.85
CA TRP A 100 -3.02 -2.30 8.59
C TRP A 100 -3.13 -2.07 7.10
N TYR A 101 -4.30 -1.67 6.60
CA TYR A 101 -4.49 -1.35 5.20
C TYR A 101 -5.59 -0.33 4.98
N THR A 102 -5.51 0.33 3.83
CA THR A 102 -6.51 1.32 3.42
C THR A 102 -7.50 0.69 2.45
N ASN A 103 -8.78 0.99 2.63
CA ASN A 103 -9.86 0.53 1.77
C ASN A 103 -10.77 1.71 1.44
N TRP A 104 -10.90 2.05 0.17
CA TRP A 104 -11.56 3.28 -0.23
C TRP A 104 -12.31 3.18 -1.56
N VAL A 105 -13.35 4.02 -1.70
CA VAL A 105 -14.08 4.25 -2.94
C VAL A 105 -13.91 5.72 -3.31
N PRO A 106 -13.39 6.05 -4.51
CA PRO A 106 -13.08 7.42 -4.89
C PRO A 106 -14.26 8.37 -4.66
N GLU A 107 -13.99 9.52 -4.01
CA GLU A 107 -14.94 10.60 -3.74
C GLU A 107 -16.17 10.23 -2.89
N LEU A 108 -16.22 9.01 -2.34
CA LEU A 108 -17.35 8.54 -1.55
C LEU A 108 -16.99 8.28 -0.10
N THR A 109 -16.06 7.36 0.15
CA THR A 109 -15.72 6.92 1.51
C THR A 109 -14.37 6.23 1.53
N GLY A 110 -13.75 6.20 2.70
CA GLY A 110 -12.53 5.44 2.92
C GLY A 110 -12.39 5.03 4.37
N LEU A 111 -11.70 3.92 4.57
CA LEU A 111 -11.47 3.30 5.86
C LEU A 111 -9.98 2.97 6.02
N LEU A 112 -9.49 3.14 7.23
CA LEU A 112 -8.30 2.48 7.71
C LEU A 112 -8.75 1.25 8.49
N LEU A 113 -8.19 0.10 8.18
CA LEU A 113 -8.54 -1.17 8.80
C LEU A 113 -7.33 -1.76 9.51
N LYS A 114 -7.56 -2.28 10.70
CA LYS A 114 -6.61 -3.13 11.44
C LYS A 114 -7.17 -4.54 11.45
N PHE A 115 -6.41 -5.50 10.92
CA PHE A 115 -6.79 -6.90 10.86
C PHE A 115 -5.86 -7.75 11.73
N ASN A 116 -6.43 -8.49 12.66
CA ASN A 116 -5.67 -9.35 13.56
C ASN A 116 -5.35 -10.69 12.90
N ILE A 117 -4.15 -10.81 12.35
CA ILE A 117 -3.67 -11.99 11.61
C ILE A 117 -3.64 -13.22 12.53
N GLU A 118 -3.11 -13.10 13.74
CA GLU A 118 -2.92 -14.25 14.64
C GLU A 118 -4.25 -14.83 15.12
N LYS A 119 -5.20 -13.97 15.49
CA LYS A 119 -6.54 -14.40 15.88
C LYS A 119 -7.25 -15.09 14.72
N TYR A 120 -7.15 -14.51 13.51
CA TYR A 120 -7.73 -15.12 12.30
C TYR A 120 -7.17 -16.51 12.04
N LYS A 121 -5.85 -16.70 12.11
CA LYS A 121 -5.21 -18.01 11.91
C LYS A 121 -5.66 -19.04 12.95
N GLN A 122 -5.71 -18.63 14.21
CA GLN A 122 -6.14 -19.51 15.30
C GLN A 122 -7.59 -19.98 15.10
N ASP A 123 -8.48 -19.07 14.74
CA ASP A 123 -9.88 -19.39 14.53
C ASP A 123 -10.12 -20.10 13.18
N SER A 124 -9.31 -19.81 12.14
CA SER A 124 -9.34 -20.56 10.87
C SER A 124 -9.02 -22.05 11.07
N TYR A 125 -8.12 -22.37 12.00
CA TYR A 125 -7.90 -23.75 12.42
C TYR A 125 -9.19 -24.34 13.05
N LEU A 126 -9.89 -23.60 13.90
CA LEU A 126 -11.14 -24.03 14.52
C LEU A 126 -12.26 -24.22 13.46
N ALA A 127 -12.34 -23.37 12.43
CA ALA A 127 -13.30 -23.52 11.35
C ALA A 127 -13.07 -24.81 10.53
N SER A 128 -11.82 -25.25 10.39
CA SER A 128 -11.54 -26.56 9.78
C SER A 128 -12.16 -27.74 10.54
N THR A 129 -12.56 -27.51 11.79
CA THR A 129 -13.27 -28.46 12.65
C THR A 129 -14.81 -28.26 12.65
N GLY A 130 -15.35 -27.39 11.77
CA GLY A 130 -16.80 -27.18 11.59
C GLY A 130 -17.39 -25.99 12.38
N MET A 131 -16.54 -25.07 12.84
CA MET A 131 -16.99 -23.84 13.50
C MET A 131 -17.14 -22.72 12.46
N ASP A 132 -18.25 -21.97 12.51
CA ASP A 132 -18.44 -20.78 11.68
C ASP A 132 -17.58 -19.61 12.18
N ILE A 133 -16.85 -18.96 11.27
CA ILE A 133 -16.01 -17.78 11.56
C ILE A 133 -16.63 -16.56 10.90
N SER A 134 -16.88 -15.52 11.69
CA SER A 134 -17.27 -14.21 11.18
C SER A 134 -16.02 -13.32 11.02
N LEU A 135 -15.77 -12.83 9.80
CA LEU A 135 -14.64 -11.95 9.51
C LEU A 135 -14.70 -10.63 10.29
N GLU A 136 -15.90 -10.15 10.62
CA GLU A 136 -16.13 -8.92 11.39
C GLU A 136 -15.42 -8.94 12.76
N ASN A 137 -15.14 -10.12 13.32
CA ASN A 137 -14.47 -10.27 14.60
C ASN A 137 -12.96 -10.00 14.55
N TYR A 138 -12.38 -9.83 13.37
CA TYR A 138 -10.94 -9.67 13.18
C TYR A 138 -10.55 -8.27 12.74
N PHE A 139 -11.52 -7.41 12.44
CA PHE A 139 -11.30 -6.04 11.99
C PHE A 139 -11.60 -5.03 13.09
N GLU A 140 -10.69 -4.05 13.22
CA GLU A 140 -11.02 -2.74 13.77
C GLU A 140 -11.08 -1.77 12.59
N VAL A 141 -12.08 -0.88 12.59
CA VAL A 141 -12.40 -0.03 11.44
C VAL A 141 -12.41 1.43 11.88
N TYR A 142 -11.70 2.27 11.16
CA TYR A 142 -11.57 3.70 11.39
C TYR A 142 -11.95 4.47 10.13
N ASP A 143 -12.94 5.37 10.26
CA ASP A 143 -13.35 6.23 9.14
C ASP A 143 -12.26 7.25 8.79
N PHE A 144 -12.03 7.48 7.49
CA PHE A 144 -11.12 8.53 7.07
C PHE A 144 -11.63 9.92 7.46
N PRO A 145 -10.74 10.86 7.83
CA PRO A 145 -11.11 12.25 7.95
C PRO A 145 -11.52 12.82 6.59
N GLN A 146 -12.35 13.86 6.60
CA GLN A 146 -12.97 14.44 5.40
C GLN A 146 -11.98 14.78 4.28
N ASP A 147 -10.73 15.13 4.61
CA ASP A 147 -9.71 15.58 3.66
C ASP A 147 -8.84 14.42 3.10
N LEU A 148 -9.05 13.18 3.53
CA LEU A 148 -8.34 11.99 3.05
C LEU A 148 -9.24 11.22 2.09
N ASN A 149 -8.88 11.18 0.80
CA ASN A 149 -9.76 10.62 -0.22
C ASN A 149 -9.16 9.45 -1.01
N THR A 150 -7.86 9.48 -1.31
CA THR A 150 -7.19 8.48 -2.16
C THR A 150 -5.91 8.00 -1.48
N ALA A 151 -6.08 7.13 -0.51
CA ALA A 151 -5.04 6.62 0.37
C ALA A 151 -4.25 5.49 -0.32
N ASN A 152 -3.32 5.82 -1.22
CA ASN A 152 -2.56 4.85 -2.00
C ASN A 152 -1.28 4.35 -1.33
N GLY A 153 -0.69 5.11 -0.42
CA GLY A 153 0.51 4.69 0.31
C GLY A 153 0.25 4.60 1.79
N LEU A 154 0.75 3.53 2.42
CA LEU A 154 0.69 3.30 3.85
C LEU A 154 2.00 2.71 4.35
N SER A 155 2.51 3.23 5.47
CA SER A 155 3.63 2.67 6.21
C SER A 155 3.41 2.81 7.72
N ILE A 156 4.21 2.13 8.52
CA ILE A 156 4.12 2.12 9.98
C ILE A 156 5.48 2.55 10.55
N ASP A 157 5.48 3.44 11.53
CA ASP A 157 6.70 3.86 12.21
C ASP A 157 7.05 2.95 13.42
N GLU A 158 8.19 3.21 14.07
CA GLU A 158 8.66 2.43 15.21
C GLU A 158 7.77 2.49 16.46
N ASN A 159 6.82 3.43 16.51
CA ASN A 159 5.84 3.59 17.57
C ASN A 159 4.46 3.02 17.18
N ASP A 160 4.38 2.25 16.09
CA ASP A 160 3.16 1.70 15.51
C ASP A 160 2.15 2.76 15.03
N ASN A 161 2.55 4.02 14.82
CA ASN A 161 1.68 4.97 14.14
C ASN A 161 1.58 4.62 12.65
N VAL A 162 0.38 4.76 12.10
CA VAL A 162 0.11 4.49 10.69
C VAL A 162 0.20 5.79 9.89
N TRP A 163 1.09 5.81 8.92
CA TRP A 163 1.27 6.94 8.00
C TRP A 163 0.61 6.66 6.67
N ILE A 164 -0.18 7.62 6.19
CA ILE A 164 -0.99 7.48 4.97
C ILE A 164 -0.76 8.69 4.08
N VAL A 165 -0.53 8.46 2.79
CA VAL A 165 -0.40 9.55 1.80
C VAL A 165 -1.60 9.59 0.87
N ASP A 166 -2.12 10.80 0.60
CA ASP A 166 -3.30 11.03 -0.24
C ASP A 166 -2.90 11.48 -1.66
N THR A 167 -3.05 10.61 -2.62
CA THR A 167 -2.70 10.88 -4.02
C THR A 167 -3.62 11.89 -4.69
N SER A 168 -4.79 12.17 -4.14
CA SER A 168 -5.71 13.18 -4.70
C SER A 168 -5.40 14.60 -4.25
N SER A 169 -4.44 14.80 -3.36
CA SER A 169 -4.15 16.08 -2.71
C SER A 169 -2.64 16.34 -2.55
N SER A 170 -2.30 17.31 -1.68
CA SER A 170 -0.96 17.57 -1.16
C SER A 170 -0.87 17.19 0.33
N PHE A 171 -1.63 16.20 0.76
CA PHE A 171 -1.72 15.85 2.16
C PHE A 171 -1.12 14.47 2.44
N PHE A 172 -0.61 14.33 3.65
CA PHE A 172 -0.32 13.06 4.28
C PHE A 172 -0.79 13.10 5.74
N PHE A 173 -1.01 11.94 6.31
CA PHE A 173 -1.68 11.80 7.61
C PHE A 173 -0.92 10.83 8.48
N LYS A 174 -0.90 11.11 9.78
CA LYS A 174 -0.57 10.16 10.84
C LYS A 174 -1.85 9.73 11.52
N PHE A 175 -2.06 8.45 11.69
CA PHE A 175 -3.05 7.88 12.60
C PHE A 175 -2.33 7.30 13.82
N ASP A 176 -2.73 7.75 15.00
CA ASP A 176 -2.25 7.22 16.28
C ASP A 176 -3.25 6.16 16.79
N PRO A 177 -2.85 4.87 16.84
CA PRO A 177 -3.77 3.82 17.30
C PRO A 177 -4.18 3.93 18.76
N THR A 178 -3.40 4.62 19.59
CA THR A 178 -3.67 4.79 21.02
C THR A 178 -4.81 5.77 21.26
N ASP A 179 -4.75 6.90 20.58
CA ASP A 179 -5.76 7.96 20.72
C ASP A 179 -6.87 7.85 19.68
N GLN A 180 -6.65 7.02 18.63
CA GLN A 180 -7.54 6.84 17.48
C GLN A 180 -7.79 8.15 16.71
N GLU A 181 -6.79 9.00 16.63
CA GLU A 181 -6.88 10.32 16.01
C GLU A 181 -5.99 10.42 14.76
N PHE A 182 -6.50 11.14 13.75
CA PHE A 182 -5.75 11.50 12.57
C PHE A 182 -5.15 12.90 12.71
N THR A 183 -3.85 13.02 12.46
CA THR A 183 -3.15 14.29 12.32
C THR A 183 -2.79 14.53 10.85
N LYS A 184 -3.19 15.69 10.30
CA LYS A 184 -2.95 16.05 8.90
C LYS A 184 -1.69 16.89 8.75
N PHE A 185 -0.86 16.54 7.77
CA PHE A 185 0.31 17.29 7.33
C PHE A 185 0.15 17.71 5.87
N VAL A 186 0.96 18.68 5.44
CA VAL A 186 0.86 19.27 4.09
C VAL A 186 2.25 19.33 3.48
N THR A 187 2.37 18.88 2.23
CA THR A 187 3.59 19.02 1.42
C THR A 187 3.69 20.43 0.82
N SER A 188 4.83 20.77 0.25
CA SER A 188 5.00 22.06 -0.46
C SER A 188 4.13 22.12 -1.71
N THR A 189 3.72 23.32 -2.07
CA THR A 189 3.04 23.54 -3.36
C THR A 189 4.03 23.30 -4.50
N PRO A 190 3.70 22.43 -5.49
CA PRO A 190 4.57 22.15 -6.60
C PRO A 190 4.96 23.41 -7.38
N GLN A 191 6.22 23.50 -7.76
CA GLN A 191 6.69 24.60 -8.58
C GLN A 191 6.25 24.39 -10.04
N LYS A 192 5.85 25.45 -10.72
CA LYS A 192 5.44 25.39 -12.13
C LYS A 192 6.49 24.76 -13.05
N SER A 193 7.76 24.93 -12.74
CA SER A 193 8.87 24.30 -13.45
C SER A 193 8.89 22.77 -13.32
N ALA A 194 8.21 22.20 -12.31
CA ALA A 194 8.11 20.76 -12.12
C ALA A 194 6.90 20.16 -12.85
N TYR A 195 5.74 20.79 -12.81
CA TYR A 195 4.49 20.26 -13.39
C TYR A 195 4.06 20.92 -14.72
N GLY A 196 4.91 21.79 -15.31
CA GLY A 196 4.66 22.40 -16.61
C GLY A 196 3.63 23.53 -16.60
N ASN A 197 2.88 23.67 -17.69
CA ASN A 197 1.90 24.74 -17.88
C ASN A 197 0.46 24.34 -17.52
N SER A 198 0.26 23.17 -16.99
CA SER A 198 -1.05 22.61 -16.61
C SER A 198 -2.03 22.45 -17.78
N THR A 199 -1.52 22.21 -19.00
CA THR A 199 -2.36 21.93 -20.18
C THR A 199 -2.75 20.46 -20.32
N GLY A 200 -2.06 19.56 -19.60
CA GLY A 200 -2.34 18.13 -19.55
C GLY A 200 -3.49 17.75 -18.59
N ILE A 201 -3.47 16.51 -18.14
CA ILE A 201 -4.45 15.96 -17.19
C ILE A 201 -4.34 16.68 -15.84
N ILE A 202 -3.12 16.93 -15.38
CA ILE A 202 -2.85 17.60 -14.12
C ILE A 202 -3.02 19.12 -14.29
N LYS A 203 -4.13 19.62 -13.75
CA LYS A 203 -4.49 21.03 -13.85
C LYS A 203 -4.32 21.81 -12.55
N THR A 204 -4.19 21.10 -11.45
CA THR A 204 -4.09 21.66 -10.10
C THR A 204 -2.68 21.44 -9.53
N PRO A 205 -2.07 22.46 -8.90
CA PRO A 205 -0.75 22.34 -8.29
C PRO A 205 -0.83 21.60 -6.95
N ILE A 206 -1.12 20.32 -7.00
CA ILE A 206 -1.07 19.39 -5.87
C ILE A 206 0.14 18.47 -6.04
N SER A 207 0.81 18.09 -4.96
CA SER A 207 2.05 17.31 -5.02
C SER A 207 1.81 15.84 -5.38
N ARG A 208 0.66 15.28 -5.01
CA ARG A 208 0.25 13.88 -5.22
C ARG A 208 1.24 12.88 -4.60
N PRO A 209 1.35 12.83 -3.28
CA PRO A 209 2.10 11.78 -2.61
C PRO A 209 1.52 10.41 -2.97
N TYR A 210 2.38 9.40 -3.22
CA TYR A 210 1.88 8.12 -3.71
C TYR A 210 2.39 6.92 -2.89
N TRP A 211 3.66 6.53 -3.06
CA TRP A 211 4.25 5.46 -2.28
C TRP A 211 4.91 6.01 -1.02
N THR A 212 4.80 5.27 0.08
CA THR A 212 5.45 5.65 1.33
C THR A 212 6.08 4.46 2.03
N GLU A 213 7.20 4.72 2.70
CA GLU A 213 7.93 3.78 3.54
C GLU A 213 8.56 4.54 4.72
N THR A 214 8.90 3.84 5.79
CA THR A 214 9.76 4.35 6.87
C THR A 214 11.19 3.88 6.68
N ASP A 215 12.18 4.79 6.84
CA ASP A 215 13.59 4.44 6.73
C ASP A 215 14.14 3.88 8.06
N MET A 216 15.39 3.37 8.03
CA MET A 216 16.06 2.82 9.23
C MET A 216 16.38 3.88 10.31
N ASN A 217 16.18 5.17 10.03
CA ASN A 217 16.36 6.25 10.99
C ASN A 217 15.02 6.76 11.55
N GLY A 218 13.93 6.10 11.22
CA GLY A 218 12.58 6.47 11.65
C GLY A 218 11.96 7.62 10.84
N ASN A 219 12.52 8.04 9.69
CA ASN A 219 11.90 9.05 8.85
C ASN A 219 10.86 8.43 7.93
N LEU A 220 9.76 9.16 7.69
CA LEU A 220 8.82 8.82 6.64
C LEU A 220 9.37 9.29 5.29
N ILE A 221 9.39 8.40 4.31
CA ILE A 221 9.83 8.72 2.93
C ILE A 221 8.65 8.47 1.98
N PHE A 222 8.40 9.41 1.07
CA PHE A 222 7.40 9.23 0.02
C PHE A 222 7.77 9.99 -1.26
N ASN A 223 7.25 9.53 -2.38
CA ASN A 223 7.40 10.24 -3.64
C ASN A 223 6.23 11.19 -3.89
N GLU A 224 6.50 12.30 -4.55
CA GLU A 224 5.51 13.30 -4.95
C GLU A 224 5.46 13.34 -6.48
N GLN A 225 4.41 12.74 -7.04
CA GLN A 225 4.32 12.53 -8.49
C GLN A 225 4.32 13.82 -9.29
N THR A 226 3.48 14.80 -8.92
CA THR A 226 3.37 16.07 -9.65
C THR A 226 4.56 16.99 -9.40
N SER A 227 5.09 16.99 -8.19
CA SER A 227 6.25 17.80 -7.82
C SER A 227 7.55 17.29 -8.40
N ASN A 228 7.59 16.02 -8.85
CA ASN A 228 8.81 15.32 -9.26
C ASN A 228 9.86 15.34 -8.15
N GLN A 229 9.44 15.03 -6.93
CA GLN A 229 10.25 15.10 -5.72
C GLN A 229 10.20 13.78 -4.95
N LEU A 230 11.25 13.56 -4.17
CA LEU A 230 11.26 12.62 -3.07
C LEU A 230 11.19 13.43 -1.76
N ALA A 231 10.21 13.14 -0.94
CA ALA A 231 10.01 13.76 0.36
C ALA A 231 10.57 12.87 1.47
N VAL A 232 11.21 13.48 2.44
CA VAL A 232 11.67 12.87 3.69
C VAL A 232 11.09 13.70 4.83
N PHE A 233 10.27 13.08 5.64
CA PHE A 233 9.68 13.71 6.82
C PHE A 233 10.32 13.14 8.09
N ASP A 234 11.05 14.01 8.79
CA ASP A 234 11.59 13.73 10.10
C ASP A 234 10.43 13.73 11.10
N ILE A 235 10.04 12.55 11.56
CA ILE A 235 8.84 12.35 12.41
C ILE A 235 9.03 13.02 13.77
N ASP A 236 10.23 12.95 14.36
CA ASP A 236 10.52 13.47 15.68
C ASP A 236 10.46 14.99 15.74
N ASN A 237 10.91 15.66 14.68
CA ASN A 237 10.97 17.11 14.59
C ASN A 237 9.86 17.73 13.74
N GLU A 238 8.96 16.92 13.20
CA GLU A 238 7.88 17.31 12.26
C GLU A 238 8.40 18.17 11.10
N ARG A 239 9.54 17.78 10.54
CA ARG A 239 10.24 18.54 9.51
C ARG A 239 10.23 17.83 8.17
N LEU A 240 9.60 18.44 7.16
CA LEU A 240 9.62 17.97 5.78
C LEU A 240 10.83 18.53 5.01
N ILE A 241 11.54 17.65 4.30
CA ILE A 241 12.62 17.96 3.36
C ILE A 241 12.28 17.33 2.03
N GLU A 242 12.25 18.13 0.97
CA GLU A 242 11.87 17.68 -0.37
C GLU A 242 13.05 17.80 -1.32
N TYR A 243 13.38 16.69 -1.99
CA TYR A 243 14.50 16.59 -2.93
C TYR A 243 13.98 16.49 -4.34
N MET A 244 14.34 17.46 -5.19
CA MET A 244 13.98 17.42 -6.60
C MET A 244 14.67 16.25 -7.30
N VAL A 245 13.90 15.42 -8.01
CA VAL A 245 14.46 14.37 -8.87
C VAL A 245 15.08 15.05 -10.10
N PRO A 246 16.39 14.83 -10.39
CA PRO A 246 17.11 15.57 -11.43
C PRO A 246 16.64 15.25 -12.86
N SER A 247 16.07 14.06 -13.08
CA SER A 247 15.50 13.67 -14.37
C SER A 247 13.99 13.85 -14.38
N LYS A 248 13.45 14.52 -15.38
CA LYS A 248 12.00 14.61 -15.60
C LYS A 248 11.68 14.48 -17.08
N ASN A 249 10.50 14.03 -17.39
CA ASN A 249 9.99 14.13 -18.76
C ASN A 249 9.75 15.61 -19.08
N PRO A 250 10.46 16.21 -20.03
CA PRO A 250 10.32 17.64 -20.36
C PRO A 250 8.94 18.01 -20.91
N ASN A 251 8.19 17.02 -21.39
CA ASN A 251 6.85 17.22 -21.95
C ASN A 251 5.73 16.85 -20.96
N TRP A 252 6.07 16.48 -19.74
CA TRP A 252 5.08 16.10 -18.74
C TRP A 252 4.19 17.29 -18.40
N ALA A 253 2.88 17.10 -18.41
CA ALA A 253 1.86 18.11 -18.26
C ALA A 253 1.85 19.24 -19.35
N ASP A 254 2.75 19.21 -20.31
CA ASP A 254 2.83 20.13 -21.45
C ASP A 254 2.36 19.42 -22.73
N CYS A 255 1.06 19.17 -22.84
CA CYS A 255 0.50 18.44 -23.95
C CYS A 255 -0.17 19.38 -24.96
N GLU A 256 0.35 19.44 -26.17
CA GLU A 256 -0.31 20.11 -27.31
C GLU A 256 -1.54 19.31 -27.75
N ASP A 257 -1.47 17.99 -27.69
CA ASP A 257 -2.57 17.09 -28.06
C ASP A 257 -3.18 16.42 -26.81
N LYS A 258 -4.34 16.93 -26.40
CA LYS A 258 -5.09 16.45 -25.23
C LYS A 258 -5.66 15.02 -25.37
N SER A 259 -5.54 14.41 -26.56
CA SER A 259 -6.02 13.04 -26.81
C SER A 259 -5.00 11.95 -26.46
N LYS A 260 -3.75 12.32 -26.13
CA LYS A 260 -2.71 11.36 -25.78
C LYS A 260 -2.81 10.99 -24.30
N SER A 261 -2.84 9.68 -24.05
CA SER A 261 -2.95 9.11 -22.70
C SER A 261 -1.71 9.29 -21.82
N ASP A 262 -0.57 9.66 -22.42
CA ASP A 262 0.72 9.89 -21.78
C ASP A 262 0.99 11.35 -21.40
N CYS A 263 -0.05 12.16 -21.43
CA CYS A 263 -0.02 13.58 -21.11
C CYS A 263 -0.43 13.88 -19.66
N GLY A 264 0.01 13.09 -18.71
CA GLY A 264 -0.35 13.33 -17.32
C GLY A 264 0.77 13.00 -16.39
#